data_603dc32d4d74c4829f8285d1727e4726
#
_entry.id   603dc32d4d74c4829f8285d1727e4726
#
_cell.length_a   1.000
_cell.length_b   1.000
_cell.length_c   1.000
_cell.angle_alpha   90.00
_cell.angle_beta   90.00
_cell.angle_gamma   90.00
#
_symmetry.space_group_name_H-M   'P 1'
#
loop_
_entity.id
_entity.type
_entity.pdbx_description
1 polymer ?
#
loop_
_entity_poly.entity_id
_entity_poly.type
_entity_poly.pdbx_seq_one_letter_code
_entity_poly.pdbx_strand_id
1 'polypeptide(L)'
;MCVIAYKPQGVVLSKEDAQLMWEANSHGAGFCVWDEKSRTWKMKKGFMTFEALWQEVEPYTKEGSILVVHFRIVSRGKVCPEQTHPFEIAVEEGIAYLFHNGTLDIRTTQGSSDTYELAYRLSQLGLRKDQLKRALQEGGLLEEMRANSRFAVCLPGEEQPFLVGQWEEIKGLKTSNSYWQYRRTYTGLSGRKKRVSYSFHYTPSLYWEEEEDWKPSYCECDLEEDRTIVEVGQLRFEIKEDGNAYLYMGKETPVADGELFVSGDMMFLMVDTGPFPETFQVKPSYKETPNLAIDPDGNIYYLDHFRMMAFPSGRKTKNTKLPKEVAVALRSEGTLYVLTKHSLAEAYEIREKDVKRGRPW
;
A
#
# COMPACT_ATOMS: atom_id res chain seq x y z
N MET A 1 0.74 0.48 2.05
CA MET A 1 -0.20 1.14 3.01
C MET A 1 -0.27 2.61 2.72
N CYS A 2 -1.46 3.22 2.76
CA CYS A 2 -1.65 4.67 2.55
C CYS A 2 -0.88 5.52 3.58
N VAL A 3 -0.71 6.81 3.32
CA VAL A 3 -0.23 7.77 4.32
C VAL A 3 -1.31 8.80 4.60
N ILE A 4 -1.62 9.00 5.88
CA ILE A 4 -2.40 10.14 6.36
C ILE A 4 -1.43 11.03 7.13
N ALA A 5 -1.42 12.33 6.83
CA ALA A 5 -0.68 13.31 7.59
C ALA A 5 -1.64 14.35 8.17
N TYR A 6 -1.68 14.44 9.49
CA TYR A 6 -2.33 15.53 10.22
C TYR A 6 -1.28 16.57 10.57
N LYS A 7 -1.49 17.78 10.09
CA LYS A 7 -0.71 18.97 10.36
C LYS A 7 -1.48 19.86 11.34
N PRO A 8 -1.10 19.92 12.63
CA PRO A 8 -1.69 20.85 13.58
C PRO A 8 -1.28 22.29 13.27
N GLN A 9 -1.94 23.25 13.91
CA GLN A 9 -1.53 24.65 13.89
C GLN A 9 -0.10 24.79 14.45
N GLY A 10 0.70 25.71 13.92
CA GLY A 10 2.10 25.91 14.30
C GLY A 10 3.10 24.97 13.63
N VAL A 11 2.63 24.03 12.80
CA VAL A 11 3.45 23.08 12.06
C VAL A 11 3.41 23.37 10.56
N VAL A 12 4.50 23.07 9.86
CA VAL A 12 4.61 23.20 8.39
C VAL A 12 4.67 21.82 7.76
N LEU A 13 3.87 21.62 6.72
CA LEU A 13 4.05 20.49 5.79
C LEU A 13 4.89 20.98 4.60
N SER A 14 6.16 20.57 4.52
CA SER A 14 7.01 20.95 3.40
C SER A 14 6.57 20.29 2.09
N LYS A 15 6.89 20.93 0.96
CA LYS A 15 6.62 20.35 -0.37
C LYS A 15 7.36 19.03 -0.56
N GLU A 16 8.59 18.97 -0.08
CA GLU A 16 9.46 17.80 -0.14
C GLU A 16 8.86 16.62 0.64
N ASP A 17 8.36 16.86 1.86
CA ASP A 17 7.74 15.79 2.65
C ASP A 17 6.40 15.33 2.01
N ALA A 18 5.58 16.26 1.51
CA ALA A 18 4.35 15.94 0.79
C ALA A 18 4.63 15.15 -0.49
N GLN A 19 5.68 15.51 -1.22
CA GLN A 19 6.09 14.79 -2.42
C GLN A 19 6.57 13.37 -2.10
N LEU A 20 7.38 13.18 -1.06
CA LEU A 20 7.79 11.85 -0.61
C LEU A 20 6.59 10.97 -0.21
N MET A 21 5.57 11.55 0.45
CA MET A 21 4.33 10.85 0.77
C MET A 21 3.54 10.47 -0.48
N TRP A 22 3.47 11.38 -1.48
CA TRP A 22 2.86 11.10 -2.78
C TRP A 22 3.58 10.00 -3.52
N GLU A 23 4.89 10.08 -3.64
CA GLU A 23 5.72 9.09 -4.33
C GLU A 23 5.61 7.69 -3.72
N ALA A 24 5.40 7.63 -2.41
CA ALA A 24 5.10 6.37 -1.73
C ALA A 24 3.67 5.88 -2.01
N ASN A 25 2.72 6.76 -2.37
CA ASN A 25 1.29 6.46 -2.44
C ASN A 25 0.61 7.30 -3.53
N SER A 26 0.85 6.97 -4.80
CA SER A 26 0.50 7.80 -5.96
C SER A 26 -0.86 7.47 -6.60
N HIS A 27 -1.71 6.65 -5.96
CA HIS A 27 -3.03 6.29 -6.49
C HIS A 27 -4.13 7.30 -6.16
N GLY A 28 -3.72 8.55 -5.92
CA GLY A 28 -4.58 9.69 -5.69
C GLY A 28 -4.54 10.22 -4.27
N ALA A 29 -5.04 11.44 -4.08
CA ALA A 29 -5.05 12.13 -2.81
C ALA A 29 -6.29 12.99 -2.61
N GLY A 30 -6.45 13.44 -1.35
CA GLY A 30 -7.39 14.47 -0.96
C GLY A 30 -7.10 14.94 0.45
N PHE A 31 -7.75 16.03 0.84
CA PHE A 31 -7.48 16.69 2.11
C PHE A 31 -8.71 17.36 2.72
N CYS A 32 -8.65 17.62 4.01
CA CYS A 32 -9.51 18.55 4.73
C CYS A 32 -8.70 19.66 5.37
N VAL A 33 -9.20 20.88 5.32
CA VAL A 33 -8.66 22.04 6.02
C VAL A 33 -9.71 22.65 6.93
N TRP A 34 -9.31 23.03 8.13
CA TRP A 34 -10.18 23.75 9.06
C TRP A 34 -10.32 25.21 8.64
N ASP A 35 -11.55 25.68 8.49
CA ASP A 35 -11.85 27.08 8.25
C ASP A 35 -12.30 27.74 9.58
N GLU A 36 -11.43 28.54 10.14
CA GLU A 36 -11.66 29.28 11.41
C GLU A 36 -12.91 30.17 11.38
N LYS A 37 -13.19 30.77 10.21
CA LYS A 37 -14.30 31.74 10.08
C LYS A 37 -15.65 31.05 10.17
N SER A 38 -15.80 29.97 9.43
CA SER A 38 -17.05 29.19 9.41
C SER A 38 -17.10 28.10 10.49
N ARG A 39 -15.97 27.82 11.16
CA ARG A 39 -15.79 26.71 12.12
C ARG A 39 -16.22 25.37 11.53
N THR A 40 -15.81 25.12 10.29
CA THR A 40 -16.12 23.90 9.56
C THR A 40 -14.89 23.37 8.84
N TRP A 41 -14.88 22.09 8.57
CA TRP A 41 -13.93 21.46 7.70
C TRP A 41 -14.32 21.67 6.24
N LYS A 42 -13.37 22.09 5.40
CA LYS A 42 -13.51 22.14 3.94
C LYS A 42 -12.73 20.99 3.33
N MET A 43 -13.37 20.23 2.47
CA MET A 43 -12.83 19.04 1.84
C MET A 43 -12.57 19.27 0.36
N LYS A 44 -11.44 18.76 -0.14
CA LYS A 44 -11.15 18.55 -1.55
C LYS A 44 -10.52 17.18 -1.73
N LYS A 45 -10.90 16.46 -2.79
CA LYS A 45 -10.38 15.13 -3.12
C LYS A 45 -10.36 14.90 -4.63
N GLY A 46 -9.91 13.73 -5.05
CA GLY A 46 -9.87 13.37 -6.48
C GLY A 46 -8.60 13.79 -7.19
N PHE A 47 -7.56 14.18 -6.46
CA PHE A 47 -6.29 14.56 -7.07
C PHE A 47 -5.53 13.32 -7.52
N MET A 48 -5.33 13.19 -8.83
CA MET A 48 -4.64 12.04 -9.45
C MET A 48 -3.19 12.36 -9.85
N THR A 49 -2.73 13.60 -9.63
CA THR A 49 -1.33 14.02 -9.80
C THR A 49 -0.89 14.86 -8.60
N PHE A 50 0.42 14.83 -8.32
CA PHE A 50 0.98 15.64 -7.22
C PHE A 50 0.83 17.13 -7.46
N GLU A 51 1.01 17.56 -8.70
CA GLU A 51 0.93 18.97 -9.09
C GLU A 51 -0.47 19.53 -8.84
N ALA A 52 -1.52 18.77 -9.22
CA ALA A 52 -2.91 19.17 -8.97
C ALA A 52 -3.22 19.24 -7.48
N LEU A 53 -2.75 18.27 -6.68
CA LEU A 53 -2.88 18.31 -5.23
C LEU A 53 -2.15 19.52 -4.65
N TRP A 54 -0.87 19.71 -5.04
CA TRP A 54 -0.02 20.75 -4.45
C TRP A 54 -0.55 22.14 -4.71
N GLN A 55 -1.02 22.41 -5.92
CA GLN A 55 -1.63 23.68 -6.29
C GLN A 55 -2.80 24.06 -5.36
N GLU A 56 -3.57 23.09 -4.91
CA GLU A 56 -4.75 23.32 -4.06
C GLU A 56 -4.42 23.29 -2.56
N VAL A 57 -3.44 22.48 -2.13
CA VAL A 57 -3.14 22.29 -0.70
C VAL A 57 -2.08 23.27 -0.18
N GLU A 58 -1.20 23.77 -1.04
CA GLU A 58 -0.07 24.66 -0.66
C GLU A 58 -0.45 25.84 0.25
N PRO A 59 -1.57 26.57 0.02
CA PRO A 59 -1.96 27.67 0.89
C PRO A 59 -2.18 27.26 2.36
N TYR A 60 -2.47 26.00 2.60
CA TYR A 60 -2.80 25.43 3.92
C TYR A 60 -1.65 24.64 4.56
N THR A 61 -0.49 24.56 3.93
CA THR A 61 0.66 23.82 4.45
C THR A 61 1.48 24.60 5.49
N LYS A 62 1.23 25.91 5.62
CA LYS A 62 1.94 26.84 6.51
C LYS A 62 1.40 26.75 7.94
N GLU A 63 2.11 27.37 8.90
CA GLU A 63 1.83 27.30 10.34
C GLU A 63 0.41 27.69 10.74
N GLY A 64 -0.20 28.67 10.04
CA GLY A 64 -1.51 29.22 10.38
C GLY A 64 -2.73 28.33 10.12
N SER A 65 -2.56 27.15 9.57
CA SER A 65 -3.69 26.29 9.17
C SER A 65 -3.63 24.93 9.84
N ILE A 66 -4.80 24.30 9.97
CA ILE A 66 -4.95 22.90 10.39
C ILE A 66 -5.37 22.09 9.18
N LEU A 67 -4.64 21.01 8.88
CA LEU A 67 -4.77 20.25 7.65
C LEU A 67 -4.68 18.75 7.93
N VAL A 68 -5.56 17.96 7.29
CA VAL A 68 -5.41 16.53 7.17
C VAL A 68 -5.33 16.18 5.69
N VAL A 69 -4.25 15.53 5.26
CA VAL A 69 -4.04 15.10 3.88
C VAL A 69 -3.81 13.60 3.83
N HIS A 70 -4.35 12.95 2.79
CA HIS A 70 -4.20 11.51 2.56
C HIS A 70 -3.63 11.24 1.19
N PHE A 71 -2.64 10.37 1.15
CA PHE A 71 -2.01 9.84 -0.05
C PHE A 71 -2.36 8.35 -0.15
N ARG A 72 -3.03 7.99 -1.23
CA ARG A 72 -3.63 6.67 -1.39
C ARG A 72 -2.70 5.72 -2.12
N ILE A 73 -2.60 4.50 -1.61
CA ILE A 73 -2.23 3.32 -2.39
C ILE A 73 -3.38 2.32 -2.34
N VAL A 74 -3.77 1.78 -3.47
CA VAL A 74 -4.93 0.88 -3.57
C VAL A 74 -4.57 -0.48 -2.99
N SER A 75 -5.36 -0.93 -2.01
CA SER A 75 -5.43 -2.32 -1.57
C SER A 75 -6.75 -2.97 -2.00
N ARG A 76 -7.83 -2.17 -2.08
CA ARG A 76 -9.17 -2.57 -2.55
C ARG A 76 -9.83 -1.42 -3.31
N GLY A 77 -10.69 -1.74 -4.28
CA GLY A 77 -11.39 -0.77 -5.13
C GLY A 77 -10.57 -0.33 -6.34
N LYS A 78 -11.11 0.61 -7.11
CA LYS A 78 -10.49 1.14 -8.33
C LYS A 78 -9.58 2.32 -8.03
N VAL A 79 -8.59 2.56 -8.91
CA VAL A 79 -7.82 3.80 -8.93
C VAL A 79 -8.63 4.82 -9.71
N CYS A 80 -9.36 5.67 -9.02
CA CYS A 80 -10.17 6.74 -9.61
C CYS A 80 -10.39 7.87 -8.60
N PRO A 81 -10.76 9.08 -9.05
CA PRO A 81 -10.94 10.25 -8.19
C PRO A 81 -11.96 10.03 -7.07
N GLU A 82 -13.05 9.32 -7.33
CA GLU A 82 -14.14 9.07 -6.40
C GLU A 82 -13.71 8.21 -5.21
N GLN A 83 -12.72 7.34 -5.42
CA GLN A 83 -12.18 6.44 -4.41
C GLN A 83 -10.99 7.02 -3.63
N THR A 84 -10.66 8.29 -3.84
CA THR A 84 -9.68 8.99 -2.98
C THR A 84 -10.33 9.39 -1.65
N HIS A 85 -9.55 9.47 -0.59
CA HIS A 85 -10.01 9.98 0.70
C HIS A 85 -10.05 11.53 0.72
N PRO A 86 -10.87 12.11 1.63
CA PRO A 86 -11.73 11.46 2.60
C PRO A 86 -13.07 10.99 2.04
N PHE A 87 -13.77 10.18 2.85
CA PHE A 87 -15.18 9.83 2.59
C PHE A 87 -16.09 10.54 3.58
N GLU A 88 -17.25 10.95 3.12
CA GLU A 88 -18.26 11.64 3.92
C GLU A 88 -19.06 10.64 4.77
N ILE A 89 -19.32 11.02 6.02
CA ILE A 89 -20.25 10.33 6.92
C ILE A 89 -21.27 11.36 7.38
N ALA A 90 -22.54 11.11 7.05
CA ALA A 90 -23.63 11.92 7.58
C ALA A 90 -23.82 11.62 9.07
N VAL A 91 -23.76 12.66 9.90
CA VAL A 91 -24.07 12.62 11.34
C VAL A 91 -25.15 13.66 11.64
N GLU A 92 -25.82 13.58 12.80
CA GLU A 92 -26.89 14.51 13.15
C GLU A 92 -26.43 15.99 13.14
N GLU A 93 -25.17 16.24 13.52
CA GLU A 93 -24.60 17.61 13.57
C GLU A 93 -24.03 18.11 12.24
N GLY A 94 -24.09 17.31 11.15
CA GLY A 94 -23.58 17.69 9.82
C GLY A 94 -22.82 16.58 9.11
N ILE A 95 -21.73 16.94 8.43
CA ILE A 95 -20.87 15.99 7.69
C ILE A 95 -19.54 15.81 8.42
N ALA A 96 -19.20 14.57 8.71
CA ALA A 96 -17.86 14.18 9.14
C ALA A 96 -17.06 13.63 7.94
N TYR A 97 -15.74 13.81 7.93
CA TYR A 97 -14.85 13.34 6.86
C TYR A 97 -13.90 12.29 7.40
N LEU A 98 -13.98 11.09 6.83
CA LEU A 98 -13.22 9.91 7.23
C LEU A 98 -12.01 9.68 6.36
N PHE A 99 -10.84 9.61 6.98
CA PHE A 99 -9.60 9.12 6.40
C PHE A 99 -9.23 7.80 7.04
N HIS A 100 -8.73 6.85 6.25
CA HIS A 100 -8.32 5.55 6.72
C HIS A 100 -7.00 5.11 6.09
N ASN A 101 -6.13 4.54 6.90
CA ASN A 101 -4.96 3.79 6.48
C ASN A 101 -4.99 2.41 7.11
N GLY A 102 -5.16 1.39 6.30
CA GLY A 102 -5.31 -0.01 6.69
C GLY A 102 -6.15 -0.78 5.68
N THR A 103 -6.57 -1.96 6.06
CA THR A 103 -7.52 -2.77 5.31
C THR A 103 -8.59 -3.30 6.27
N LEU A 104 -9.86 -3.13 5.89
CA LEU A 104 -10.99 -3.59 6.66
C LEU A 104 -11.57 -4.87 6.04
N ASP A 105 -11.94 -5.83 6.88
CA ASP A 105 -12.65 -7.02 6.43
C ASP A 105 -14.15 -6.74 6.25
N ILE A 106 -14.46 -5.87 5.30
CA ILE A 106 -15.81 -5.48 4.93
C ILE A 106 -16.10 -5.96 3.51
N ARG A 107 -17.27 -6.55 3.31
CA ARG A 107 -17.74 -6.88 1.95
C ARG A 107 -17.93 -5.58 1.17
N THR A 108 -17.23 -5.45 0.05
CA THR A 108 -17.27 -4.30 -0.85
C THR A 108 -18.17 -4.59 -2.05
N THR A 109 -18.79 -3.55 -2.61
CA THR A 109 -19.40 -3.60 -3.94
C THR A 109 -18.34 -3.51 -5.01
N GLN A 110 -18.65 -3.93 -6.24
CA GLN A 110 -17.66 -3.96 -7.32
C GLN A 110 -17.09 -2.56 -7.59
N GLY A 111 -15.79 -2.41 -7.37
CA GLY A 111 -15.06 -1.17 -7.62
C GLY A 111 -14.99 -0.19 -6.45
N SER A 112 -15.71 -0.43 -5.33
CA SER A 112 -15.59 0.39 -4.13
C SER A 112 -14.46 -0.06 -3.21
N SER A 113 -13.92 0.87 -2.41
CA SER A 113 -12.98 0.56 -1.33
C SER A 113 -13.74 0.16 -0.06
N ASP A 114 -13.06 -0.57 0.81
CA ASP A 114 -13.55 -0.94 2.14
C ASP A 114 -13.92 0.29 2.99
N THR A 115 -13.12 1.34 2.90
CA THR A 115 -13.38 2.60 3.62
C THR A 115 -14.62 3.33 3.09
N TYR A 116 -14.86 3.31 1.78
CA TYR A 116 -16.09 3.85 1.21
C TYR A 116 -17.32 3.12 1.76
N GLU A 117 -17.28 1.79 1.77
CA GLU A 117 -18.38 0.98 2.29
C GLU A 117 -18.61 1.21 3.81
N LEU A 118 -17.52 1.37 4.57
CA LEU A 118 -17.64 1.73 6.00
C LEU A 118 -18.33 3.09 6.15
N ALA A 119 -17.88 4.12 5.44
CA ALA A 119 -18.44 5.46 5.51
C ALA A 119 -19.93 5.47 5.11
N TYR A 120 -20.26 4.77 4.03
CA TYR A 120 -21.65 4.61 3.59
C TYR A 120 -22.54 3.98 4.67
N ARG A 121 -22.10 2.84 5.26
CA ARG A 121 -22.86 2.15 6.30
C ARG A 121 -23.02 3.01 7.56
N LEU A 122 -21.97 3.70 8.00
CA LEU A 122 -22.05 4.60 9.16
C LEU A 122 -23.00 5.75 8.91
N SER A 123 -23.06 6.29 7.68
CA SER A 123 -24.03 7.34 7.31
C SER A 123 -25.48 6.90 7.39
N GLN A 124 -25.77 5.60 7.21
CA GLN A 124 -27.15 5.07 7.29
C GLN A 124 -27.65 4.91 8.75
N LEU A 125 -26.76 5.01 9.74
CA LEU A 125 -27.10 4.76 11.13
C LEU A 125 -27.65 5.99 11.86
N GLY A 126 -27.60 7.19 11.26
CA GLY A 126 -28.05 8.43 11.88
C GLY A 126 -27.33 8.73 13.21
N LEU A 127 -26.02 8.52 13.23
CA LEU A 127 -25.22 8.68 14.44
C LEU A 127 -25.01 10.16 14.77
N ARG A 128 -24.92 10.47 16.07
CA ARG A 128 -24.29 11.70 16.52
C ARG A 128 -22.76 11.58 16.50
N LYS A 129 -22.05 12.68 16.46
CA LYS A 129 -20.58 12.67 16.40
C LYS A 129 -19.92 11.93 17.58
N ASP A 130 -20.49 12.00 18.78
CA ASP A 130 -19.99 11.27 19.95
C ASP A 130 -20.22 9.75 19.83
N GLN A 131 -21.32 9.33 19.18
CA GLN A 131 -21.58 7.93 18.86
C GLN A 131 -20.66 7.43 17.74
N LEU A 132 -20.39 8.26 16.73
CA LEU A 132 -19.42 7.95 15.68
C LEU A 132 -18.01 7.73 16.28
N LYS A 133 -17.56 8.62 17.18
CA LYS A 133 -16.29 8.43 17.91
C LYS A 133 -16.24 7.08 18.62
N ARG A 134 -17.29 6.74 19.39
CA ARG A 134 -17.38 5.47 20.09
C ARG A 134 -17.39 4.28 19.14
N ALA A 135 -18.16 4.34 18.04
CA ALA A 135 -18.20 3.28 17.05
C ALA A 135 -16.84 3.01 16.42
N LEU A 136 -16.04 4.05 16.18
CA LEU A 136 -14.68 3.93 15.63
C LEU A 136 -13.66 3.52 16.71
N GLN A 137 -13.87 3.76 17.97
CA GLN A 137 -12.93 3.52 19.06
C GLN A 137 -13.18 2.22 19.84
N GLU A 138 -14.42 1.89 20.12
CA GLU A 138 -14.83 0.84 21.07
C GLU A 138 -15.67 -0.29 20.44
N GLY A 139 -16.10 -0.14 19.18
CA GLY A 139 -17.04 -1.06 18.57
C GLY A 139 -16.47 -2.45 18.32
N GLY A 140 -17.07 -3.48 18.86
CA GLY A 140 -16.67 -4.88 18.67
C GLY A 140 -16.50 -5.30 17.20
N LEU A 141 -17.27 -4.69 16.29
CA LEU A 141 -17.13 -4.89 14.85
C LEU A 141 -15.81 -4.34 14.27
N LEU A 142 -15.22 -3.33 14.94
CA LEU A 142 -13.95 -2.73 14.54
C LEU A 142 -12.77 -3.29 15.32
N GLU A 143 -13.01 -4.04 16.39
CA GLU A 143 -11.94 -4.54 17.25
C GLU A 143 -11.10 -5.64 16.57
N GLU A 144 -11.76 -6.54 15.86
CA GLU A 144 -11.07 -7.54 15.02
C GLU A 144 -10.45 -6.92 13.76
N MET A 145 -11.00 -5.81 13.28
CA MET A 145 -10.50 -5.06 12.11
C MET A 145 -9.37 -4.08 12.44
N ARG A 146 -9.10 -3.81 13.74
CA ARG A 146 -8.24 -2.69 14.19
C ARG A 146 -6.76 -2.95 14.16
N ALA A 147 -6.29 -4.17 14.20
CA ALA A 147 -4.89 -4.48 14.55
C ALA A 147 -3.86 -3.60 13.81
N ASN A 148 -4.17 -3.13 12.59
CA ASN A 148 -3.29 -2.26 11.80
C ASN A 148 -3.99 -1.05 11.16
N SER A 149 -5.20 -0.68 11.58
CA SER A 149 -5.95 0.45 11.02
C SER A 149 -5.71 1.75 11.77
N ARG A 150 -5.61 2.87 11.04
CA ARG A 150 -5.56 4.23 11.58
C ARG A 150 -6.65 5.05 10.91
N PHE A 151 -7.41 5.78 11.73
CA PHE A 151 -8.43 6.69 11.24
C PHE A 151 -8.14 8.11 11.69
N ALA A 152 -8.35 9.06 10.79
CA ALA A 152 -8.50 10.46 11.15
C ALA A 152 -9.91 10.89 10.72
N VAL A 153 -10.66 11.49 11.64
CA VAL A 153 -12.04 11.93 11.40
C VAL A 153 -12.16 13.41 11.70
N CYS A 154 -12.44 14.18 10.67
CA CYS A 154 -12.73 15.60 10.80
C CYS A 154 -14.23 15.74 11.13
N LEU A 155 -14.54 16.11 12.36
CA LEU A 155 -15.92 16.18 12.88
C LEU A 155 -16.50 17.59 12.77
N PRO A 156 -17.81 17.73 12.53
CA PRO A 156 -18.45 19.04 12.45
C PRO A 156 -18.29 19.80 13.75
N GLY A 157 -17.85 21.08 13.66
CA GLY A 157 -17.66 21.97 14.82
C GLY A 157 -16.46 21.68 15.70
N GLU A 158 -15.66 20.65 15.40
CA GLU A 158 -14.43 20.33 16.10
C GLU A 158 -13.21 20.66 15.24
N GLU A 159 -12.34 21.52 15.78
CA GLU A 159 -11.16 22.03 15.10
C GLU A 159 -10.10 20.94 14.89
N GLN A 160 -9.96 20.03 15.85
CA GLN A 160 -8.97 18.96 15.77
C GLN A 160 -9.60 17.67 15.24
N PRO A 161 -8.93 16.94 14.35
CA PRO A 161 -9.41 15.64 13.92
C PRO A 161 -9.34 14.64 15.06
N PHE A 162 -10.34 13.78 15.15
CA PHE A 162 -10.35 12.64 16.05
C PHE A 162 -9.48 11.53 15.45
N LEU A 163 -8.42 11.14 16.16
CA LEU A 163 -7.44 10.15 15.70
C LEU A 163 -7.65 8.82 16.41
N VAL A 164 -7.66 7.72 15.65
CA VAL A 164 -7.78 6.34 16.15
C VAL A 164 -6.60 5.52 15.65
N GLY A 165 -6.09 4.63 16.51
CA GLY A 165 -4.93 3.78 16.24
C GLY A 165 -3.61 4.45 16.62
N GLN A 166 -2.50 3.85 16.20
CA GLN A 166 -1.15 4.36 16.51
C GLN A 166 -0.71 5.38 15.47
N TRP A 167 -0.19 6.51 15.92
CA TRP A 167 0.29 7.60 15.09
C TRP A 167 1.74 7.92 15.43
N GLU A 168 2.52 8.21 14.42
CA GLU A 168 3.92 8.62 14.55
C GLU A 168 4.02 10.14 14.46
N GLU A 169 4.89 10.73 15.27
CA GLU A 169 5.16 12.16 15.22
C GLU A 169 6.47 12.44 14.49
N ILE A 170 6.39 13.13 13.36
CA ILE A 170 7.52 13.42 12.49
C ILE A 170 7.53 14.92 12.18
N LYS A 171 8.53 15.66 12.67
CA LYS A 171 8.63 17.12 12.49
C LYS A 171 7.37 17.86 12.95
N GLY A 172 6.70 17.39 13.98
CA GLY A 172 5.42 17.92 14.49
C GLY A 172 4.18 17.47 13.74
N LEU A 173 4.31 16.81 12.58
CA LEU A 173 3.21 16.16 11.87
C LEU A 173 2.85 14.85 12.58
N LYS A 174 1.55 14.56 12.72
CA LYS A 174 1.10 13.21 13.09
C LYS A 174 0.81 12.42 11.82
N THR A 175 1.57 11.36 11.59
CA THR A 175 1.47 10.54 10.40
C THR A 175 1.01 9.13 10.74
N SER A 176 0.24 8.52 9.87
CA SER A 176 -0.26 7.15 10.09
C SER A 176 0.82 6.08 9.89
N ASN A 177 1.97 6.41 9.32
CA ASN A 177 3.20 5.62 9.24
C ASN A 177 4.37 6.52 8.81
N SER A 178 5.61 5.98 8.89
CA SER A 178 6.85 6.67 8.54
C SER A 178 7.54 6.15 7.29
N TYR A 179 6.98 5.19 6.58
CA TYR A 179 7.64 4.51 5.44
C TYR A 179 8.06 5.45 4.31
N TRP A 180 7.35 6.55 4.12
CA TRP A 180 7.66 7.58 3.15
C TRP A 180 9.00 8.29 3.40
N GLN A 181 9.56 8.24 4.62
CA GLN A 181 10.85 8.85 4.94
C GLN A 181 12.04 8.05 4.41
N TYR A 182 11.92 6.73 4.30
CA TYR A 182 13.03 5.86 3.94
C TYR A 182 13.48 6.02 2.48
N ARG A 183 12.66 6.59 1.62
CA ARG A 183 13.05 6.92 0.23
C ARG A 183 14.17 7.96 0.13
N ARG A 184 14.38 8.76 1.16
CA ARG A 184 15.42 9.80 1.17
C ARG A 184 16.85 9.27 1.30
N THR A 185 17.04 8.06 1.81
CA THR A 185 18.36 7.48 2.11
C THR A 185 18.97 6.69 0.97
N TYR A 186 18.19 6.30 -0.05
CA TYR A 186 18.65 5.43 -1.14
C TYR A 186 19.06 6.14 -2.44
N THR A 187 18.87 7.42 -2.58
CA THR A 187 19.29 8.17 -3.79
C THR A 187 20.79 8.44 -3.88
N GLY A 188 21.62 7.87 -3.00
CA GLY A 188 23.06 8.16 -2.85
C GLY A 188 24.03 7.22 -3.55
N LEU A 189 23.66 6.04 -4.03
CA LEU A 189 24.61 5.02 -4.46
C LEU A 189 24.23 4.25 -5.73
N SER A 190 24.00 4.88 -6.87
CA SER A 190 24.33 4.23 -8.15
C SER A 190 24.25 5.20 -9.33
N GLY A 191 25.41 5.65 -9.79
CA GLY A 191 25.52 6.37 -11.05
C GLY A 191 25.48 5.42 -12.25
N ARG A 192 24.33 5.06 -12.75
CA ARG A 192 24.09 4.65 -14.13
C ARG A 192 22.66 4.90 -14.53
N LYS A 193 22.46 5.98 -15.29
CA LYS A 193 21.16 6.32 -15.92
C LYS A 193 20.90 5.37 -17.09
N LYS A 194 19.86 4.54 -17.01
CA LYS A 194 19.10 4.09 -18.18
C LYS A 194 17.66 4.59 -18.03
N ARG A 195 17.26 5.41 -18.98
CA ARG A 195 15.96 6.05 -19.04
C ARG A 195 14.99 5.07 -19.71
N VAL A 196 14.02 4.57 -18.97
CA VAL A 196 12.85 3.90 -19.53
C VAL A 196 11.66 4.81 -19.21
N SER A 197 11.09 5.41 -20.25
CA SER A 197 9.94 6.30 -20.12
C SER A 197 8.67 5.50 -20.40
N TYR A 198 7.85 5.30 -19.38
CA TYR A 198 6.46 4.91 -19.59
C TYR A 198 5.62 6.18 -19.64
N SER A 199 5.15 6.53 -20.84
CA SER A 199 4.22 7.63 -21.03
C SER A 199 2.79 7.10 -20.90
N PHE A 200 2.19 7.24 -19.74
CA PHE A 200 0.73 7.21 -19.64
C PHE A 200 0.22 8.55 -20.16
N HIS A 201 -0.30 8.55 -21.39
CA HIS A 201 -1.02 9.70 -21.92
C HIS A 201 -2.45 9.66 -21.36
N TYR A 202 -2.67 10.41 -20.28
CA TYR A 202 -4.01 10.77 -19.85
C TYR A 202 -4.30 12.19 -20.35
N THR A 203 -5.17 12.29 -21.31
CA THR A 203 -5.77 13.57 -21.72
C THR A 203 -7.01 13.83 -20.85
N PRO A 204 -7.06 14.90 -20.07
CA PRO A 204 -8.30 15.28 -19.38
C PRO A 204 -9.23 15.91 -20.39
N SER A 205 -10.30 15.21 -20.77
CA SER A 205 -11.43 15.85 -21.43
C SER A 205 -12.39 16.38 -20.36
N LEU A 206 -12.34 17.69 -20.16
CA LEU A 206 -13.46 18.47 -19.65
C LEU A 206 -14.54 18.49 -20.75
N TYR A 207 -15.65 17.76 -20.53
CA TYR A 207 -17.00 18.16 -20.92
C TYR A 207 -17.95 16.99 -20.65
N TRP A 208 -18.98 17.30 -19.85
CA TRP A 208 -20.18 16.48 -19.71
C TRP A 208 -21.07 16.76 -20.91
N GLU A 209 -21.31 15.76 -21.74
CA GLU A 209 -22.47 15.70 -22.64
C GLU A 209 -23.02 14.27 -22.67
N GLU A 210 -24.31 14.18 -22.86
CA GLU A 210 -25.26 13.12 -22.56
C GLU A 210 -25.02 11.80 -23.31
N GLU A 211 -25.65 10.77 -22.77
CA GLU A 211 -25.71 9.38 -23.20
C GLU A 211 -25.91 9.18 -24.71
N GLU A 212 -24.98 8.44 -25.35
CA GLU A 212 -25.31 7.59 -26.49
C GLU A 212 -24.55 6.25 -26.38
N ASP A 213 -25.24 5.17 -26.67
CA ASP A 213 -24.84 3.77 -26.65
C ASP A 213 -23.47 3.52 -27.30
N TRP A 214 -22.41 3.41 -26.52
CA TRP A 214 -21.11 2.97 -27.00
C TRP A 214 -20.98 1.45 -26.85
N LYS A 215 -21.14 0.71 -27.98
CA LYS A 215 -20.73 -0.70 -28.08
C LYS A 215 -19.26 -0.72 -28.48
N PRO A 216 -18.37 -1.34 -27.69
CA PRO A 216 -16.99 -1.53 -28.12
C PRO A 216 -16.94 -2.53 -29.26
N SER A 217 -16.46 -2.10 -30.43
CA SER A 217 -16.02 -3.01 -31.47
C SER A 217 -14.73 -3.67 -31.03
N TYR A 218 -14.77 -4.95 -30.73
CA TYR A 218 -13.57 -5.75 -30.52
C TYR A 218 -12.79 -5.81 -31.83
N CYS A 219 -11.63 -5.18 -31.85
CA CYS A 219 -10.58 -5.53 -32.78
C CYS A 219 -9.78 -6.65 -32.10
N GLU A 220 -9.92 -7.86 -32.55
CA GLU A 220 -9.01 -8.96 -32.24
C GLU A 220 -7.65 -8.62 -32.88
N CYS A 221 -6.84 -7.86 -32.14
CA CYS A 221 -5.41 -7.86 -32.33
C CYS A 221 -4.86 -8.79 -31.26
N ASP A 222 -4.14 -9.83 -31.65
CA ASP A 222 -3.26 -10.59 -30.77
C ASP A 222 -2.22 -9.62 -30.17
N LEU A 223 -2.60 -8.94 -29.09
CA LEU A 223 -1.67 -8.22 -28.24
C LEU A 223 -1.00 -9.28 -27.39
N GLU A 224 0.25 -9.60 -27.68
CA GLU A 224 1.13 -10.18 -26.69
C GLU A 224 1.04 -9.29 -25.46
N GLU A 225 0.47 -9.82 -24.37
CA GLU A 225 0.40 -9.12 -23.09
C GLU A 225 1.82 -8.79 -22.67
N ASP A 226 2.20 -7.53 -22.65
CA ASP A 226 3.49 -7.05 -22.15
C ASP A 226 3.57 -7.32 -20.65
N ARG A 227 4.11 -8.51 -20.31
CA ARG A 227 4.31 -8.94 -18.92
C ARG A 227 5.51 -8.21 -18.32
N THR A 228 5.29 -7.54 -17.20
CA THR A 228 6.39 -6.91 -16.46
C THR A 228 7.07 -7.95 -15.56
N ILE A 229 8.20 -8.48 -16.02
CA ILE A 229 9.01 -9.45 -15.27
C ILE A 229 10.20 -8.74 -14.62
N VAL A 230 10.35 -8.91 -13.31
CA VAL A 230 11.41 -8.32 -12.49
C VAL A 230 12.31 -9.43 -11.95
N GLU A 231 13.62 -9.25 -12.02
CA GLU A 231 14.60 -10.20 -11.47
C GLU A 231 15.14 -9.73 -10.12
N VAL A 232 15.19 -10.66 -9.15
CA VAL A 232 15.78 -10.45 -7.83
C VAL A 232 16.74 -11.61 -7.55
N GLY A 233 18.01 -11.41 -7.83
CA GLY A 233 19.01 -12.47 -7.72
C GLY A 233 18.67 -13.68 -8.60
N GLN A 234 18.31 -14.82 -8.00
CA GLN A 234 17.90 -16.04 -8.70
C GLN A 234 16.37 -16.19 -8.83
N LEU A 235 15.60 -15.21 -8.41
CA LEU A 235 14.14 -15.22 -8.46
C LEU A 235 13.65 -14.27 -9.55
N ARG A 236 12.46 -14.55 -10.09
CA ARG A 236 11.74 -13.67 -10.99
C ARG A 236 10.32 -13.48 -10.50
N PHE A 237 9.82 -12.29 -10.70
CA PHE A 237 8.47 -11.92 -10.29
C PHE A 237 7.72 -11.30 -11.47
N GLU A 238 6.48 -11.71 -11.65
CA GLU A 238 5.53 -11.07 -12.55
C GLU A 238 4.72 -10.04 -11.77
N ILE A 239 4.76 -8.79 -12.18
CA ILE A 239 3.86 -7.75 -11.67
C ILE A 239 2.57 -7.84 -12.47
N LYS A 240 1.46 -8.08 -11.77
CA LYS A 240 0.14 -8.20 -12.39
C LYS A 240 -0.67 -6.92 -12.30
N GLU A 241 -1.73 -6.85 -13.08
CA GLU A 241 -2.68 -5.71 -13.11
C GLU A 241 -3.31 -5.38 -11.74
N ASP A 242 -3.35 -6.35 -10.83
CA ASP A 242 -3.83 -6.16 -9.46
C ASP A 242 -2.83 -5.38 -8.57
N GLY A 243 -1.68 -4.97 -9.12
CA GLY A 243 -0.64 -4.23 -8.41
C GLY A 243 0.18 -5.07 -7.42
N ASN A 244 0.19 -6.40 -7.58
CA ASN A 244 0.97 -7.31 -6.76
C ASN A 244 2.03 -8.05 -7.59
N ALA A 245 3.09 -8.51 -6.91
CA ALA A 245 4.15 -9.31 -7.49
C ALA A 245 3.96 -10.79 -7.14
N TYR A 246 4.12 -11.66 -8.14
CA TYR A 246 3.99 -13.11 -8.00
C TYR A 246 5.26 -13.79 -8.48
N LEU A 247 5.70 -14.85 -7.80
CA LEU A 247 6.86 -15.63 -8.24
C LEU A 247 6.59 -16.18 -9.65
N TYR A 248 7.51 -15.86 -10.57
CA TYR A 248 7.40 -16.20 -11.98
C TYR A 248 8.32 -17.35 -12.37
N MET A 249 7.78 -18.34 -13.05
CA MET A 249 8.47 -19.59 -13.42
C MET A 249 8.69 -19.73 -14.93
N GLY A 250 8.33 -18.71 -15.72
CA GLY A 250 8.45 -18.70 -17.17
C GLY A 250 9.86 -18.37 -17.67
N LYS A 251 9.96 -18.16 -19.00
CA LYS A 251 11.26 -17.94 -19.69
C LYS A 251 11.44 -16.52 -20.20
N GLU A 252 10.46 -15.66 -20.04
CA GLU A 252 10.49 -14.27 -20.51
C GLU A 252 11.67 -13.54 -19.88
N THR A 253 12.24 -12.63 -20.64
CA THR A 253 13.40 -11.83 -20.21
C THR A 253 12.94 -10.79 -19.18
N PRO A 254 13.63 -10.67 -18.03
CA PRO A 254 13.34 -9.60 -17.08
C PRO A 254 13.53 -8.22 -17.71
N VAL A 255 12.63 -7.31 -17.41
CA VAL A 255 12.66 -5.91 -17.87
C VAL A 255 13.34 -4.98 -16.87
N ALA A 256 13.47 -5.42 -15.61
CA ALA A 256 14.08 -4.66 -14.53
C ALA A 256 14.68 -5.59 -13.47
N ASP A 257 15.61 -5.03 -12.69
CA ASP A 257 16.09 -5.62 -11.44
C ASP A 257 15.28 -5.09 -10.27
N GLY A 258 15.13 -5.92 -9.23
CA GLY A 258 14.41 -5.55 -8.03
C GLY A 258 15.11 -6.03 -6.76
N GLU A 259 14.55 -5.65 -5.63
CA GLU A 259 15.00 -6.04 -4.30
C GLU A 259 13.80 -6.49 -3.45
N LEU A 260 13.96 -7.59 -2.71
CA LEU A 260 12.97 -8.05 -1.74
C LEU A 260 13.26 -7.46 -0.36
N PHE A 261 12.22 -7.05 0.33
CA PHE A 261 12.31 -6.67 1.74
C PHE A 261 11.06 -7.09 2.51
N VAL A 262 11.20 -7.19 3.82
CA VAL A 262 10.10 -7.47 4.75
C VAL A 262 9.82 -6.22 5.55
N SER A 263 8.54 -5.86 5.65
CA SER A 263 8.06 -4.76 6.47
C SER A 263 6.84 -5.20 7.27
N GLY A 264 6.99 -5.22 8.59
CA GLY A 264 6.02 -5.87 9.47
C GLY A 264 5.98 -7.38 9.20
N ASP A 265 4.80 -7.88 8.89
CA ASP A 265 4.52 -9.27 8.56
C ASP A 265 4.29 -9.50 7.05
N MET A 266 4.70 -8.56 6.19
CA MET A 266 4.50 -8.66 4.75
C MET A 266 5.83 -8.58 4.00
N MET A 267 5.88 -9.26 2.85
CA MET A 267 7.02 -9.23 1.93
C MET A 267 6.69 -8.35 0.73
N PHE A 268 7.64 -7.52 0.33
CA PHE A 268 7.52 -6.60 -0.79
C PHE A 268 8.66 -6.77 -1.77
N LEU A 269 8.34 -6.54 -3.04
CA LEU A 269 9.29 -6.36 -4.13
C LEU A 269 9.41 -4.86 -4.41
N MET A 270 10.61 -4.34 -4.33
CA MET A 270 10.96 -2.99 -4.78
C MET A 270 11.62 -3.09 -6.14
N VAL A 271 11.15 -2.30 -7.10
CA VAL A 271 11.65 -2.27 -8.47
C VAL A 271 12.16 -0.88 -8.78
N ASP A 272 13.41 -0.77 -9.23
CA ASP A 272 13.99 0.51 -9.66
C ASP A 272 13.57 0.78 -11.11
N THR A 273 12.42 1.41 -11.29
CA THR A 273 11.86 1.78 -12.59
C THR A 273 12.22 3.19 -13.06
N GLY A 274 13.08 3.90 -12.32
CA GLY A 274 13.48 5.26 -12.69
C GLY A 274 13.78 6.17 -11.50
N PRO A 275 13.36 7.44 -11.50
CA PRO A 275 13.70 8.35 -10.42
C PRO A 275 13.13 7.92 -9.05
N PHE A 276 12.17 7.00 -9.06
CA PHE A 276 11.53 6.48 -7.85
C PHE A 276 11.29 4.97 -8.01
N PRO A 277 11.77 4.13 -7.05
CA PRO A 277 11.47 2.71 -7.05
C PRO A 277 9.99 2.48 -6.74
N GLU A 278 9.37 1.59 -7.50
CA GLU A 278 8.01 1.12 -7.23
C GLU A 278 8.05 -0.06 -6.27
N THR A 279 7.01 -0.20 -5.45
CA THR A 279 6.93 -1.25 -4.44
C THR A 279 5.66 -2.05 -4.61
N PHE A 280 5.80 -3.37 -4.75
CA PHE A 280 4.71 -4.31 -4.97
C PHE A 280 4.66 -5.31 -3.82
N GLN A 281 3.47 -5.61 -3.29
CA GLN A 281 3.35 -6.68 -2.31
C GLN A 281 3.55 -8.03 -2.99
N VAL A 282 4.44 -8.86 -2.45
CA VAL A 282 4.63 -10.22 -2.94
C VAL A 282 3.49 -11.10 -2.45
N LYS A 283 2.84 -11.80 -3.38
CA LYS A 283 1.72 -12.71 -3.12
C LYS A 283 2.12 -14.15 -3.41
N PRO A 284 1.64 -15.10 -2.61
CA PRO A 284 1.85 -16.51 -2.89
C PRO A 284 1.08 -16.95 -4.13
N SER A 285 1.71 -17.80 -4.94
CA SER A 285 1.06 -18.45 -6.09
C SER A 285 0.48 -19.83 -5.73
N TYR A 286 0.48 -20.20 -4.46
CA TYR A 286 0.07 -21.51 -3.93
C TYR A 286 -1.04 -21.35 -2.87
N LYS A 287 -1.85 -22.42 -2.70
CA LYS A 287 -2.96 -22.45 -1.74
C LYS A 287 -2.51 -22.80 -0.31
N GLU A 288 -1.44 -23.59 -0.18
CA GLU A 288 -0.86 -24.04 1.08
C GLU A 288 0.62 -23.71 1.09
N THR A 289 1.14 -23.25 2.24
CA THR A 289 2.57 -22.93 2.36
C THR A 289 3.40 -24.21 2.11
N PRO A 290 4.27 -24.24 1.08
CA PRO A 290 5.06 -25.43 0.76
C PRO A 290 6.15 -25.69 1.81
N ASN A 291 6.61 -26.95 1.89
CA ASN A 291 7.69 -27.35 2.81
C ASN A 291 9.09 -26.93 2.32
N LEU A 292 9.18 -26.19 1.23
CA LEU A 292 10.41 -25.67 0.67
C LEU A 292 10.30 -24.17 0.48
N ALA A 293 11.39 -23.46 0.79
CA ALA A 293 11.53 -22.05 0.50
C ALA A 293 12.82 -21.77 -0.26
N ILE A 294 12.84 -20.68 -1.02
CA ILE A 294 13.98 -20.22 -1.78
C ILE A 294 14.21 -18.73 -1.55
N ASP A 295 15.48 -18.36 -1.34
CA ASP A 295 15.88 -16.96 -1.21
C ASP A 295 16.42 -16.40 -2.55
N PRO A 296 16.64 -15.07 -2.66
CA PRO A 296 17.20 -14.44 -3.85
C PRO A 296 18.59 -14.96 -4.25
N ASP A 297 19.37 -15.50 -3.33
CA ASP A 297 20.68 -16.12 -3.61
C ASP A 297 20.55 -17.53 -4.19
N GLY A 298 19.34 -18.03 -4.34
CA GLY A 298 19.04 -19.37 -4.82
C GLY A 298 19.22 -20.47 -3.78
N ASN A 299 19.40 -20.14 -2.50
CA ASN A 299 19.50 -21.14 -1.45
C ASN A 299 18.13 -21.76 -1.18
N ILE A 300 18.09 -23.08 -1.07
CA ILE A 300 16.87 -23.84 -0.79
C ILE A 300 16.85 -24.24 0.68
N TYR A 301 15.72 -24.02 1.34
CA TYR A 301 15.47 -24.36 2.73
C TYR A 301 14.33 -25.36 2.85
N TYR A 302 14.49 -26.36 3.74
CA TYR A 302 13.40 -27.20 4.23
C TYR A 302 12.74 -26.50 5.41
N LEU A 303 11.40 -26.43 5.43
CA LEU A 303 10.64 -25.75 6.47
C LEU A 303 9.98 -26.75 7.42
N ASP A 304 10.15 -26.52 8.71
CA ASP A 304 9.36 -27.14 9.76
C ASP A 304 8.38 -26.09 10.30
N HIS A 305 7.16 -26.08 9.75
CA HIS A 305 6.13 -25.10 10.09
C HIS A 305 5.64 -25.22 11.54
N PHE A 306 5.77 -26.41 12.12
CA PHE A 306 5.36 -26.62 13.53
C PHE A 306 6.33 -25.99 14.51
N ARG A 307 7.63 -26.07 14.21
CA ARG A 307 8.69 -25.53 15.07
C ARG A 307 9.18 -24.16 14.62
N MET A 308 8.68 -23.65 13.52
CA MET A 308 9.15 -22.41 12.89
C MET A 308 10.67 -22.42 12.63
N MET A 309 11.16 -23.53 12.07
CA MET A 309 12.58 -23.75 11.77
C MET A 309 12.80 -23.93 10.27
N ALA A 310 13.91 -23.36 9.77
CA ALA A 310 14.37 -23.51 8.40
C ALA A 310 15.74 -24.20 8.37
N PHE A 311 15.86 -25.23 7.55
CA PHE A 311 17.09 -26.02 7.41
C PHE A 311 17.67 -25.85 6.01
N PRO A 312 18.87 -25.22 5.87
CA PRO A 312 19.53 -25.11 4.57
C PRO A 312 19.72 -26.48 3.94
N SER A 313 19.31 -26.65 2.69
CA SER A 313 19.47 -27.92 1.96
C SER A 313 20.91 -28.21 1.53
N GLY A 314 21.77 -27.16 1.57
CA GLY A 314 23.11 -27.20 1.00
C GLY A 314 23.11 -27.18 -0.54
N ARG A 315 21.95 -26.98 -1.18
CA ARG A 315 21.78 -26.90 -2.62
C ARG A 315 21.42 -25.48 -3.03
N LYS A 316 21.92 -25.06 -4.19
CA LYS A 316 21.50 -23.82 -4.86
C LYS A 316 20.74 -24.14 -6.12
N THR A 317 19.77 -23.32 -6.46
CA THR A 317 19.07 -23.44 -7.74
C THR A 317 19.35 -22.22 -8.63
N LYS A 318 19.10 -22.42 -9.94
CA LYS A 318 19.08 -21.33 -10.93
C LYS A 318 17.63 -21.16 -11.39
N ASN A 319 17.25 -19.95 -11.78
CA ASN A 319 15.91 -19.53 -12.20
C ASN A 319 15.08 -20.54 -12.99
N THR A 320 15.74 -21.31 -13.86
CA THR A 320 15.07 -22.23 -14.79
C THR A 320 14.70 -23.59 -14.20
N LYS A 321 15.02 -23.85 -12.93
CA LYS A 321 14.82 -25.17 -12.29
C LYS A 321 14.23 -25.09 -10.88
N LEU A 322 13.35 -24.12 -10.64
CA LEU A 322 12.63 -24.04 -9.38
C LEU A 322 11.66 -25.21 -9.21
N PRO A 323 11.49 -25.77 -8.00
CA PRO A 323 10.41 -26.70 -7.71
C PRO A 323 9.05 -26.05 -8.01
N LYS A 324 8.06 -26.87 -8.44
CA LYS A 324 6.72 -26.38 -8.78
C LYS A 324 6.00 -25.70 -7.60
N GLU A 325 6.31 -26.14 -6.39
CA GLU A 325 5.74 -25.60 -5.14
C GLU A 325 6.88 -25.21 -4.23
N VAL A 326 7.19 -23.94 -4.21
CA VAL A 326 8.24 -23.35 -3.38
C VAL A 326 7.77 -21.99 -2.86
N ALA A 327 8.01 -21.74 -1.57
CA ALA A 327 7.76 -20.44 -0.99
C ALA A 327 8.91 -19.47 -1.31
N VAL A 328 8.57 -18.20 -1.49
CA VAL A 328 9.56 -17.13 -1.52
C VAL A 328 10.03 -16.87 -0.10
N ALA A 329 11.33 -16.72 0.08
CA ALA A 329 11.93 -16.40 1.36
C ALA A 329 12.96 -15.28 1.24
N LEU A 330 13.16 -14.56 2.34
CA LEU A 330 14.19 -13.54 2.49
C LEU A 330 14.99 -13.81 3.76
N ARG A 331 16.31 -13.89 3.62
CA ARG A 331 17.22 -14.07 4.75
C ARG A 331 17.65 -12.70 5.29
N SER A 332 17.46 -12.47 6.59
CA SER A 332 17.93 -11.27 7.28
C SER A 332 18.38 -11.64 8.70
N GLU A 333 19.60 -11.26 9.10
CA GLU A 333 20.15 -11.38 10.46
C GLU A 333 19.92 -12.73 11.15
N GLY A 334 20.12 -13.86 10.43
CA GLY A 334 19.95 -15.21 10.96
C GLY A 334 18.51 -15.73 10.96
N THR A 335 17.56 -14.92 10.55
CA THR A 335 16.14 -15.27 10.39
C THR A 335 15.81 -15.45 8.91
N LEU A 336 14.97 -16.42 8.59
CA LEU A 336 14.38 -16.60 7.28
C LEU A 336 12.91 -16.19 7.33
N TYR A 337 12.57 -15.11 6.65
CA TYR A 337 11.18 -14.69 6.47
C TYR A 337 10.59 -15.42 5.28
N VAL A 338 9.55 -16.20 5.49
CA VAL A 338 8.93 -17.06 4.47
C VAL A 338 7.54 -16.56 4.18
N LEU A 339 7.25 -16.30 2.89
CA LEU A 339 5.92 -15.93 2.45
C LEU A 339 4.96 -17.09 2.64
N THR A 340 3.87 -16.88 3.37
CA THR A 340 2.84 -17.90 3.62
C THR A 340 1.64 -17.76 2.69
N LYS A 341 0.73 -18.72 2.70
CA LYS A 341 -0.53 -18.70 1.93
C LYS A 341 -1.42 -17.50 2.24
N HIS A 342 -1.23 -16.85 3.38
CA HIS A 342 -1.96 -15.66 3.80
C HIS A 342 -1.29 -14.35 3.37
N SER A 343 -0.26 -14.40 2.55
CA SER A 343 0.60 -13.28 2.16
C SER A 343 1.37 -12.67 3.34
N LEU A 344 1.57 -13.44 4.39
CA LEU A 344 2.37 -13.04 5.55
C LEU A 344 3.80 -13.55 5.39
N ALA A 345 4.76 -12.77 5.85
CA ALA A 345 6.17 -13.14 5.93
C ALA A 345 6.47 -13.66 7.35
N GLU A 346 6.23 -14.95 7.57
CA GLU A 346 6.49 -15.59 8.85
C GLU A 346 7.99 -15.82 9.08
N ALA A 347 8.45 -15.56 10.29
CA ALA A 347 9.85 -15.70 10.68
C ALA A 347 10.19 -17.14 11.11
N TYR A 348 11.22 -17.70 10.49
CA TYR A 348 11.77 -19.03 10.80
C TYR A 348 13.19 -18.89 11.31
N GLU A 349 13.52 -19.58 12.40
CA GLU A 349 14.90 -19.69 12.87
C GLU A 349 15.71 -20.53 11.88
N ILE A 350 16.80 -19.99 11.33
CA ILE A 350 17.71 -20.76 10.47
C ILE A 350 18.61 -21.62 11.36
N ARG A 351 18.50 -22.94 11.23
CA ARG A 351 19.42 -23.88 11.84
C ARG A 351 20.38 -24.44 10.81
N GLU A 352 21.62 -24.01 10.88
CA GLU A 352 22.71 -24.70 10.20
C GLU A 352 22.82 -26.08 10.81
N LYS A 353 22.65 -27.10 9.99
CA LYS A 353 22.60 -28.47 10.43
C LYS A 353 23.73 -28.81 11.38
N ASP A 354 23.39 -29.46 12.45
CA ASP A 354 24.10 -30.68 12.85
C ASP A 354 23.92 -31.73 11.73
N VAL A 355 24.74 -31.64 10.68
CA VAL A 355 24.83 -32.65 9.61
C VAL A 355 25.62 -33.84 10.19
N LYS A 356 25.07 -34.49 11.21
CA LYS A 356 25.48 -35.83 11.60
C LYS A 356 24.29 -36.74 11.41
N ARG A 357 24.31 -37.41 10.22
CA ARG A 357 23.68 -38.67 9.89
C ARG A 357 22.17 -38.78 10.14
N GLY A 358 21.45 -38.81 9.07
CA GLY A 358 20.09 -39.33 9.02
C GLY A 358 19.24 -38.49 8.08
N ARG A 359 18.82 -39.08 6.97
CA ARG A 359 17.85 -38.48 6.06
C ARG A 359 16.65 -37.97 6.87
N PRO A 360 16.25 -36.71 6.79
CA PRO A 360 14.90 -36.37 7.16
C PRO A 360 13.99 -36.78 6.01
N TRP A 361 13.11 -37.71 6.30
CA TRP A 361 11.82 -38.06 5.66
C TRP A 361 11.81 -38.36 4.16
#